data_78d61256b11ff8fd2f57783acf27a320
#
_entry.id   78d61256b11ff8fd2f57783acf27a320
#
_cell.length_a   1.000
_cell.length_b   1.000
_cell.length_c   1.000
_cell.angle_alpha   90.00
_cell.angle_beta   90.00
_cell.angle_gamma   90.00
#
_symmetry.space_group_name_H-M   'P 1'
#
loop_
_entity.id
_entity.type
_entity.pdbx_description
1 polymer ?
#
loop_
_entity_poly.entity_id
_entity_poly.type
_entity_poly.pdbx_seq_one_letter_code
_entity_poly.pdbx_strand_id
1 'polypeptide(L)'
;MDKMGNSHRFDELHILREAVESTNEGFVTIDEDHRVIFFNKAAEKIFGYNREEVLGRDLTTIMVPTCARDHKRAVERYLKTGKGPSIGHERELLATRKNGEQFPVEISFSVTVLNGRHFFTGLVRDLTETKQLQEKLLQSERLAALGQLVAEITHEIKNPLITIGGFARQLARNETDEKTVKKLEIIVSEVKRLEDLLSDLGEYYLPRKLELGPVDIKELLLEIKSMLRVTCQKKNIEITTEFEETAGPVKGDPARLKQVFLNLVKNAIEATEQDGHIHLEVKKIGDKIRIRVADDGPGISIEDQAKIFSPFFTTKSHGSGLGLCVTKRIIDEHPGGSITVFSKEGEGTTFEVILPSF
;
A
#
# COMPACT_ATOMS: atom_id res chain seq x y z
N MET A 1 -30.35 48.42 37.33
CA MET A 1 -28.97 47.95 37.12
C MET A 1 -28.89 46.52 36.64
N ASP A 2 -29.90 45.94 35.94
CA ASP A 2 -30.01 44.49 35.69
C ASP A 2 -29.98 44.10 34.20
N LYS A 3 -29.86 45.04 33.25
CA LYS A 3 -29.84 44.74 31.82
C LYS A 3 -28.46 44.43 31.24
N MET A 4 -27.38 44.89 31.88
CA MET A 4 -25.98 44.62 31.40
C MET A 4 -25.48 43.22 31.76
N GLY A 5 -25.88 42.69 32.94
CA GLY A 5 -25.49 41.33 33.34
C GLY A 5 -26.08 40.20 32.49
N ASN A 6 -27.25 40.42 31.92
CA ASN A 6 -27.96 39.40 31.10
C ASN A 6 -27.39 39.30 29.70
N SER A 7 -26.92 40.41 29.10
CA SER A 7 -26.29 40.42 27.77
C SER A 7 -24.95 39.67 27.78
N HIS A 8 -24.06 39.96 28.72
CA HIS A 8 -22.78 39.29 28.88
C HIS A 8 -22.92 37.76 29.08
N ARG A 9 -23.93 37.35 29.86
CA ARG A 9 -24.18 35.92 30.11
C ARG A 9 -24.75 35.20 28.90
N PHE A 10 -25.51 35.87 28.02
CA PHE A 10 -25.97 35.37 26.75
C PHE A 10 -24.82 35.21 25.77
N ASP A 11 -23.90 36.18 25.69
CA ASP A 11 -22.74 36.14 24.83
C ASP A 11 -21.76 35.01 25.23
N GLU A 12 -21.54 34.82 26.53
CA GLU A 12 -20.68 33.77 27.10
C GLU A 12 -21.21 32.36 26.76
N LEU A 13 -22.51 32.12 26.96
CA LEU A 13 -23.15 30.85 26.61
C LEU A 13 -23.12 30.56 25.10
N HIS A 14 -23.26 31.60 24.28
CA HIS A 14 -23.17 31.45 22.83
C HIS A 14 -21.75 31.11 22.39
N ILE A 15 -20.73 31.77 22.93
CA ILE A 15 -19.32 31.49 22.67
C ILE A 15 -18.96 30.05 23.07
N LEU A 16 -19.36 29.61 24.26
CA LEU A 16 -19.11 28.23 24.72
C LEU A 16 -19.78 27.19 23.81
N ARG A 17 -21.02 27.46 23.41
CA ARG A 17 -21.73 26.56 22.49
C ARG A 17 -21.03 26.48 21.13
N GLU A 18 -20.67 27.61 20.54
CA GLU A 18 -19.95 27.64 19.26
C GLU A 18 -18.57 26.99 19.37
N ALA A 19 -17.86 27.17 20.49
CA ALA A 19 -16.58 26.50 20.73
C ALA A 19 -16.74 24.98 20.72
N VAL A 20 -17.76 24.43 21.40
CA VAL A 20 -18.03 22.99 21.42
C VAL A 20 -18.52 22.49 20.05
N GLU A 21 -19.28 23.29 19.32
CA GLU A 21 -19.75 22.91 17.97
C GLU A 21 -18.64 22.97 16.92
N SER A 22 -17.61 23.79 17.10
CA SER A 22 -16.52 24.00 16.15
C SER A 22 -15.30 23.09 16.40
N THR A 23 -15.25 22.35 17.53
CA THR A 23 -14.17 21.40 17.80
C THR A 23 -14.23 20.20 16.86
N ASN A 24 -13.07 19.54 16.67
CA ASN A 24 -12.97 18.27 15.95
C ASN A 24 -13.30 17.05 16.81
N GLU A 25 -13.50 17.22 18.10
CA GLU A 25 -13.83 16.16 19.04
C GLU A 25 -15.35 16.05 19.21
N GLY A 26 -15.85 14.81 19.23
CA GLY A 26 -17.25 14.54 19.44
C GLY A 26 -17.66 14.76 20.91
N PHE A 27 -18.57 15.67 21.17
CA PHE A 27 -19.21 15.83 22.48
C PHE A 27 -20.53 15.09 22.49
N VAL A 28 -20.64 14.13 23.39
CA VAL A 28 -21.87 13.36 23.62
C VAL A 28 -22.21 13.45 25.10
N THR A 29 -23.37 14.04 25.44
CA THR A 29 -23.86 14.11 26.81
C THR A 29 -25.13 13.33 26.99
N ILE A 30 -25.23 12.56 28.05
CA ILE A 30 -26.41 11.79 28.45
C ILE A 30 -26.93 12.23 29.82
N ASP A 31 -28.21 11.95 30.05
CA ASP A 31 -28.84 12.05 31.37
C ASP A 31 -28.67 10.74 32.17
N GLU A 32 -29.27 10.73 33.38
CA GLU A 32 -29.27 9.56 34.29
C GLU A 32 -29.96 8.32 33.69
N ASP A 33 -30.88 8.52 32.73
CA ASP A 33 -31.63 7.46 32.05
C ASP A 33 -30.91 6.98 30.76
N HIS A 34 -29.64 7.34 30.56
CA HIS A 34 -28.85 7.03 29.37
C HIS A 34 -29.34 7.66 28.07
N ARG A 35 -30.23 8.68 28.14
CA ARG A 35 -30.70 9.36 26.95
C ARG A 35 -29.72 10.44 26.51
N VAL A 36 -29.42 10.46 25.24
CA VAL A 36 -28.55 11.49 24.65
C VAL A 36 -29.29 12.83 24.66
N ILE A 37 -28.71 13.81 25.34
CA ILE A 37 -29.27 15.18 25.44
C ILE A 37 -28.44 16.22 24.67
N PHE A 38 -27.20 15.90 24.37
CA PHE A 38 -26.35 16.76 23.56
C PHE A 38 -25.46 15.91 22.62
N PHE A 39 -25.31 16.38 21.39
CA PHE A 39 -24.54 15.72 20.34
C PHE A 39 -24.06 16.82 19.37
N ASN A 40 -22.74 17.13 19.33
CA ASN A 40 -22.22 18.22 18.51
C ASN A 40 -21.97 17.78 17.04
N LYS A 41 -21.62 18.74 16.19
CA LYS A 41 -21.34 18.51 14.77
C LYS A 41 -20.18 17.52 14.53
N ALA A 42 -19.17 17.51 15.41
CA ALA A 42 -18.08 16.55 15.30
C ALA A 42 -18.56 15.13 15.60
N ALA A 43 -19.41 14.94 16.61
CA ALA A 43 -20.02 13.65 16.91
C ALA A 43 -20.89 13.15 15.74
N GLU A 44 -21.64 14.04 15.05
CA GLU A 44 -22.39 13.67 13.84
C GLU A 44 -21.46 13.10 12.76
N LYS A 45 -20.32 13.75 12.50
CA LYS A 45 -19.31 13.29 11.53
C LYS A 45 -18.66 11.97 11.94
N ILE A 46 -18.27 11.85 13.21
CA ILE A 46 -17.58 10.67 13.76
C ILE A 46 -18.50 9.44 13.70
N PHE A 47 -19.74 9.56 14.16
CA PHE A 47 -20.67 8.42 14.24
C PHE A 47 -21.55 8.22 12.99
N GLY A 48 -21.64 9.23 12.11
CA GLY A 48 -22.45 9.17 10.89
C GLY A 48 -23.96 9.31 11.12
N TYR A 49 -24.39 9.77 12.30
CA TYR A 49 -25.77 10.07 12.63
C TYR A 49 -26.03 11.58 12.61
N ASN A 50 -27.18 12.01 12.16
CA ASN A 50 -27.64 13.36 12.43
C ASN A 50 -28.09 13.47 13.91
N ARG A 51 -27.88 14.63 14.54
CA ARG A 51 -28.23 14.82 15.96
C ARG A 51 -29.70 14.51 16.26
N GLU A 52 -30.62 14.82 15.34
CA GLU A 52 -32.06 14.55 15.51
C GLU A 52 -32.38 13.05 15.58
N GLU A 53 -31.53 12.20 15.01
CA GLU A 53 -31.69 10.76 15.05
C GLU A 53 -31.22 10.14 16.38
N VAL A 54 -30.41 10.86 17.16
CA VAL A 54 -29.75 10.36 18.37
C VAL A 54 -30.31 11.02 19.63
N LEU A 55 -30.69 12.29 19.56
CA LEU A 55 -31.26 13.02 20.70
C LEU A 55 -32.50 12.32 21.27
N GLY A 56 -32.52 12.16 22.60
CA GLY A 56 -33.59 11.46 23.34
C GLY A 56 -33.53 9.93 23.24
N ARG A 57 -32.67 9.34 22.42
CA ARG A 57 -32.46 7.89 22.33
C ARG A 57 -31.41 7.42 23.33
N ASP A 58 -31.41 6.11 23.60
CA ASP A 58 -30.41 5.46 24.43
C ASP A 58 -29.04 5.50 23.76
N LEU A 59 -28.00 5.85 24.52
CA LEU A 59 -26.62 5.92 24.08
C LEU A 59 -26.12 4.61 23.43
N THR A 60 -26.73 3.47 23.77
CA THR A 60 -26.36 2.17 23.19
C THR A 60 -26.44 2.11 21.66
N THR A 61 -27.15 3.06 21.04
CA THR A 61 -27.24 3.18 19.57
C THR A 61 -25.87 3.39 18.91
N ILE A 62 -24.92 4.04 19.58
CA ILE A 62 -23.57 4.33 19.07
C ILE A 62 -22.48 3.47 19.73
N MET A 63 -22.85 2.46 20.49
CA MET A 63 -21.93 1.61 21.25
C MET A 63 -21.93 0.17 20.73
N VAL A 64 -20.77 -0.49 20.86
CA VAL A 64 -20.71 -1.94 20.69
C VAL A 64 -21.50 -2.65 21.80
N PRO A 65 -22.27 -3.72 21.53
CA PRO A 65 -23.16 -4.37 22.52
C PRO A 65 -22.46 -4.80 23.83
N THR A 66 -21.20 -5.19 23.76
CA THR A 66 -20.40 -5.57 24.93
C THR A 66 -20.12 -4.35 25.81
N CYS A 67 -19.75 -3.21 25.24
CA CYS A 67 -19.49 -1.96 25.97
C CYS A 67 -20.78 -1.36 26.55
N ALA A 68 -21.92 -1.51 25.88
CA ALA A 68 -23.21 -0.97 26.31
C ALA A 68 -23.63 -1.46 27.70
N ARG A 69 -23.47 -2.76 28.00
CA ARG A 69 -23.80 -3.34 29.31
C ARG A 69 -22.90 -2.82 30.42
N ASP A 70 -21.61 -2.71 30.16
CA ASP A 70 -20.63 -2.24 31.15
C ASP A 70 -20.80 -0.75 31.41
N HIS A 71 -21.14 0.03 30.40
CA HIS A 71 -21.43 1.45 30.55
C HIS A 71 -22.64 1.69 31.45
N LYS A 72 -23.77 1.00 31.24
CA LYS A 72 -24.97 1.13 32.09
C LYS A 72 -24.64 0.84 33.56
N ARG A 73 -23.92 -0.26 33.81
CA ARG A 73 -23.46 -0.60 35.16
C ARG A 73 -22.53 0.45 35.78
N ALA A 74 -21.67 1.07 34.96
CA ALA A 74 -20.76 2.11 35.42
C ALA A 74 -21.50 3.38 35.87
N VAL A 75 -22.52 3.82 35.09
CA VAL A 75 -23.37 4.97 35.43
C VAL A 75 -24.18 4.68 36.69
N GLU A 76 -24.87 3.52 36.78
CA GLU A 76 -25.61 3.11 37.98
C GLU A 76 -24.73 3.08 39.24
N ARG A 77 -23.49 2.60 39.11
CA ARG A 77 -22.52 2.57 40.20
C ARG A 77 -22.15 3.98 40.63
N TYR A 78 -21.90 4.87 39.65
CA TYR A 78 -21.56 6.27 39.95
C TYR A 78 -22.71 6.98 40.68
N LEU A 79 -23.95 6.80 40.23
CA LEU A 79 -25.12 7.40 40.89
C LEU A 79 -25.31 6.94 42.36
N LYS A 80 -24.88 5.70 42.68
CA LYS A 80 -24.94 5.14 44.03
C LYS A 80 -23.76 5.54 44.91
N THR A 81 -22.57 5.73 44.38
CA THR A 81 -21.32 5.82 45.13
C THR A 81 -20.58 7.14 44.98
N GLY A 82 -20.94 7.97 44.00
CA GLY A 82 -20.20 9.17 43.62
C GLY A 82 -18.79 8.88 43.04
N LYS A 83 -18.47 7.61 42.80
CA LYS A 83 -17.15 7.19 42.32
C LYS A 83 -17.25 6.37 41.03
N GLY A 84 -16.49 6.75 40.01
CA GLY A 84 -16.40 6.01 38.72
C GLY A 84 -14.94 5.86 38.27
N PRO A 85 -14.48 4.65 37.91
CA PRO A 85 -13.10 4.37 37.56
C PRO A 85 -12.65 5.02 36.24
N SER A 86 -13.61 5.52 35.46
CA SER A 86 -13.36 6.11 34.13
C SER A 86 -13.42 7.63 34.10
N ILE A 87 -13.85 8.28 35.18
CA ILE A 87 -14.01 9.74 35.22
C ILE A 87 -12.64 10.38 35.41
N GLY A 88 -12.31 11.33 34.50
CA GLY A 88 -11.01 12.00 34.48
C GLY A 88 -9.86 11.20 33.89
N HIS A 89 -10.16 10.05 33.25
CA HIS A 89 -9.17 9.23 32.55
C HIS A 89 -9.59 9.01 31.10
N GLU A 90 -8.63 9.07 30.19
CA GLU A 90 -8.80 8.70 28.79
C GLU A 90 -8.77 7.18 28.65
N ARG A 91 -9.66 6.66 27.81
CA ARG A 91 -9.72 5.22 27.49
C ARG A 91 -9.89 5.00 26.02
N GLU A 92 -9.11 4.08 25.47
CA GLU A 92 -9.36 3.54 24.15
C GLU A 92 -10.46 2.49 24.20
N LEU A 93 -11.47 2.65 23.36
CA LEU A 93 -12.63 1.76 23.25
C LEU A 93 -12.97 1.54 21.76
N LEU A 94 -13.87 0.60 21.49
CA LEU A 94 -14.50 0.45 20.17
C LEU A 94 -15.88 1.09 20.20
N ALA A 95 -16.15 1.91 19.19
CA ALA A 95 -17.47 2.47 18.92
C ALA A 95 -18.04 1.91 17.61
N THR A 96 -19.32 2.19 17.33
CA THR A 96 -19.98 1.74 16.11
C THR A 96 -20.57 2.94 15.37
N ARG A 97 -20.26 3.07 14.08
CA ARG A 97 -20.89 4.06 13.18
C ARG A 97 -22.27 3.61 12.73
N LYS A 98 -23.03 4.51 12.15
CA LYS A 98 -24.37 4.24 11.59
C LYS A 98 -24.37 3.13 10.54
N ASN A 99 -23.31 2.99 9.76
CA ASN A 99 -23.14 1.95 8.75
C ASN A 99 -22.79 0.56 9.32
N GLY A 100 -22.64 0.44 10.67
CA GLY A 100 -22.25 -0.79 11.35
C GLY A 100 -20.74 -0.99 11.49
N GLU A 101 -19.92 -0.10 10.94
CA GLU A 101 -18.46 -0.15 11.07
C GLU A 101 -18.04 0.06 12.53
N GLN A 102 -17.19 -0.83 13.04
CA GLN A 102 -16.54 -0.67 14.33
C GLN A 102 -15.21 0.07 14.15
N PHE A 103 -14.96 1.07 14.96
CA PHE A 103 -13.77 1.90 14.86
C PHE A 103 -13.20 2.25 16.24
N PRO A 104 -11.88 2.44 16.37
CA PRO A 104 -11.24 2.79 17.62
C PRO A 104 -11.51 4.26 17.97
N VAL A 105 -11.88 4.50 19.22
CA VAL A 105 -12.08 5.83 19.77
C VAL A 105 -11.34 5.98 21.08
N GLU A 106 -10.86 7.18 21.34
CA GLU A 106 -10.42 7.60 22.67
C GLU A 106 -11.55 8.41 23.30
N ILE A 107 -11.93 8.05 24.51
CA ILE A 107 -13.04 8.73 25.22
C ILE A 107 -12.55 9.18 26.59
N SER A 108 -12.74 10.47 26.89
CA SER A 108 -12.62 11.01 28.23
C SER A 108 -13.99 11.35 28.78
N PHE A 109 -14.20 11.04 30.08
CA PHE A 109 -15.52 11.16 30.71
C PHE A 109 -15.51 12.23 31.78
N SER A 110 -16.58 13.05 31.80
CA SER A 110 -16.83 14.02 32.84
C SER A 110 -18.28 13.92 33.34
N VAL A 111 -18.51 14.39 34.54
CA VAL A 111 -19.84 14.44 35.15
C VAL A 111 -20.14 15.83 35.64
N THR A 112 -21.30 16.34 35.33
CA THR A 112 -21.81 17.63 35.81
C THR A 112 -23.11 17.40 36.56
N VAL A 113 -23.27 18.08 37.71
CA VAL A 113 -24.53 18.05 38.47
C VAL A 113 -25.20 19.41 38.32
N LEU A 114 -26.43 19.39 37.80
CA LEU A 114 -27.23 20.59 37.64
C LEU A 114 -28.63 20.35 38.22
N ASN A 115 -29.07 21.20 39.13
CA ASN A 115 -30.36 21.07 39.82
C ASN A 115 -30.61 19.69 40.42
N GLY A 116 -29.57 19.06 40.98
CA GLY A 116 -29.62 17.73 41.60
C GLY A 116 -29.66 16.56 40.62
N ARG A 117 -29.58 16.80 39.33
CA ARG A 117 -29.51 15.77 38.27
C ARG A 117 -28.07 15.66 37.74
N HIS A 118 -27.63 14.42 37.44
CA HIS A 118 -26.32 14.14 36.90
C HIS A 118 -26.38 14.06 35.37
N PHE A 119 -25.38 14.65 34.75
CA PHE A 119 -25.15 14.61 33.31
C PHE A 119 -23.75 14.08 33.05
N PHE A 120 -23.67 13.05 32.20
CA PHE A 120 -22.41 12.40 31.85
C PHE A 120 -22.00 12.81 30.44
N THR A 121 -20.84 13.43 30.32
CA THR A 121 -20.30 13.86 29.02
C THR A 121 -19.12 13.02 28.64
N GLY A 122 -19.16 12.43 27.45
CA GLY A 122 -18.04 11.79 26.77
C GLY A 122 -17.46 12.73 25.73
N LEU A 123 -16.17 13.00 25.82
CA LEU A 123 -15.39 13.64 24.77
C LEU A 123 -14.77 12.53 23.93
N VAL A 124 -15.12 12.45 22.66
CA VAL A 124 -14.78 11.34 21.75
C VAL A 124 -13.85 11.82 20.67
N ARG A 125 -12.69 11.16 20.54
CA ARG A 125 -11.74 11.33 19.46
C ARG A 125 -11.69 10.08 18.61
N ASP A 126 -11.86 10.20 17.31
CA ASP A 126 -11.69 9.11 16.36
C ASP A 126 -10.19 8.83 16.15
N LEU A 127 -9.76 7.59 16.42
CA LEU A 127 -8.37 7.17 16.27
C LEU A 127 -8.11 6.43 14.96
N THR A 128 -9.07 6.32 14.06
CA THR A 128 -8.96 5.52 12.83
C THR A 128 -7.76 5.95 11.99
N GLU A 129 -7.67 7.23 11.66
CA GLU A 129 -6.58 7.78 10.85
C GLU A 129 -5.23 7.66 11.58
N THR A 130 -5.21 7.99 12.88
CA THR A 130 -3.99 7.90 13.69
C THR A 130 -3.42 6.48 13.73
N LYS A 131 -4.27 5.48 13.97
CA LYS A 131 -3.84 4.07 13.99
C LYS A 131 -3.40 3.58 12.61
N GLN A 132 -4.11 3.98 11.55
CA GLN A 132 -3.69 3.65 10.18
C GLN A 132 -2.33 4.25 9.81
N LEU A 133 -2.06 5.49 10.21
CA LEU A 133 -0.76 6.13 10.00
C LEU A 133 0.33 5.46 10.84
N GLN A 134 0.05 5.10 12.08
CA GLN A 134 0.99 4.37 12.94
C GLN A 134 1.33 2.99 12.37
N GLU A 135 0.35 2.24 11.87
CA GLU A 135 0.57 0.95 11.23
C GLU A 135 1.43 1.08 9.96
N LYS A 136 1.14 2.08 9.11
CA LYS A 136 1.96 2.37 7.93
C LYS A 136 3.39 2.75 8.29
N LEU A 137 3.58 3.57 9.32
CA LEU A 137 4.90 3.95 9.81
C LEU A 137 5.68 2.73 10.31
N LEU A 138 5.06 1.91 11.17
CA LEU A 138 5.69 0.69 11.70
C LEU A 138 6.04 -0.30 10.59
N GLN A 139 5.19 -0.43 9.59
CA GLN A 139 5.48 -1.26 8.42
C GLN A 139 6.66 -0.71 7.62
N SER A 140 6.71 0.60 7.42
CA SER A 140 7.83 1.27 6.73
C SER A 140 9.15 1.10 7.50
N GLU A 141 9.15 1.25 8.83
CA GLU A 141 10.32 1.04 9.67
C GLU A 141 10.80 -0.41 9.62
N ARG A 142 9.89 -1.39 9.68
CA ARG A 142 10.24 -2.81 9.52
C ARG A 142 10.87 -3.11 8.17
N LEU A 143 10.32 -2.55 7.10
CA LEU A 143 10.87 -2.72 5.75
C LEU A 143 12.25 -2.06 5.61
N ALA A 144 12.44 -0.88 6.19
CA ALA A 144 13.73 -0.19 6.17
C ALA A 144 14.81 -0.97 6.95
N ALA A 145 14.49 -1.46 8.16
CA ALA A 145 15.40 -2.28 8.95
C ALA A 145 15.77 -3.59 8.23
N LEU A 146 14.77 -4.26 7.63
CA LEU A 146 15.00 -5.46 6.85
C LEU A 146 15.84 -5.16 5.60
N GLY A 147 15.62 -4.01 4.96
CA GLY A 147 16.41 -3.57 3.81
C GLY A 147 17.89 -3.42 4.14
N GLN A 148 18.21 -2.85 5.28
CA GLN A 148 19.61 -2.70 5.71
C GLN A 148 20.28 -4.07 5.95
N LEU A 149 19.60 -4.98 6.63
CA LEU A 149 20.11 -6.35 6.83
C LEU A 149 20.29 -7.10 5.51
N VAL A 150 19.33 -6.97 4.58
CA VAL A 150 19.40 -7.57 3.24
C VAL A 150 20.58 -7.02 2.46
N ALA A 151 20.88 -5.73 2.55
CA ALA A 151 22.03 -5.14 1.88
C ALA A 151 23.37 -5.75 2.35
N GLU A 152 23.53 -5.86 3.67
CA GLU A 152 24.75 -6.46 4.27
C GLU A 152 24.89 -7.93 3.85
N ILE A 153 23.84 -8.72 4.04
CA ILE A 153 23.82 -10.16 3.68
C ILE A 153 24.06 -10.33 2.16
N THR A 154 23.47 -9.48 1.32
CA THR A 154 23.65 -9.54 -0.14
C THR A 154 25.12 -9.37 -0.52
N HIS A 155 25.81 -8.39 0.07
CA HIS A 155 27.23 -8.18 -0.16
C HIS A 155 28.08 -9.35 0.34
N GLU A 156 27.80 -9.86 1.54
CA GLU A 156 28.57 -10.97 2.12
C GLU A 156 28.38 -12.29 1.38
N ILE A 157 27.18 -12.58 0.85
CA ILE A 157 26.91 -13.79 0.07
C ILE A 157 27.38 -13.63 -1.38
N LYS A 158 27.29 -12.44 -1.97
CA LYS A 158 27.73 -12.20 -3.35
C LYS A 158 29.22 -12.48 -3.55
N ASN A 159 30.06 -12.14 -2.56
CA ASN A 159 31.50 -12.33 -2.63
C ASN A 159 31.93 -13.80 -2.81
N PRO A 160 31.49 -14.76 -1.96
CA PRO A 160 31.81 -16.16 -2.17
C PRO A 160 31.20 -16.73 -3.44
N LEU A 161 30.02 -16.28 -3.87
CA LEU A 161 29.41 -16.72 -5.13
C LEU A 161 30.25 -16.31 -6.34
N ILE A 162 30.73 -15.08 -6.40
CA ILE A 162 31.66 -14.62 -7.46
C ILE A 162 32.90 -15.51 -7.52
N THR A 163 33.46 -15.88 -6.37
CA THR A 163 34.63 -16.75 -6.29
C THR A 163 34.34 -18.15 -6.79
N ILE A 164 33.23 -18.77 -6.33
CA ILE A 164 32.82 -20.12 -6.74
C ILE A 164 32.53 -20.14 -8.24
N GLY A 165 31.77 -19.18 -8.75
CA GLY A 165 31.45 -19.05 -10.18
C GLY A 165 32.69 -18.78 -11.03
N GLY A 166 33.68 -18.01 -10.50
CA GLY A 166 34.94 -17.76 -11.13
C GLY A 166 35.76 -19.06 -11.31
N PHE A 167 35.95 -19.82 -10.25
CA PHE A 167 36.64 -21.09 -10.30
C PHE A 167 35.92 -22.13 -11.19
N ALA A 168 34.59 -22.23 -11.09
CA ALA A 168 33.87 -23.15 -11.95
C ALA A 168 34.03 -22.82 -13.44
N ARG A 169 33.98 -21.53 -13.82
CA ARG A 169 34.26 -21.07 -15.21
C ARG A 169 35.69 -21.35 -15.66
N GLN A 170 36.67 -21.14 -14.77
CA GLN A 170 38.07 -21.41 -15.07
C GLN A 170 38.31 -22.89 -15.31
N LEU A 171 37.76 -23.75 -14.46
CA LEU A 171 37.86 -25.20 -14.59
C LEU A 171 37.14 -25.69 -15.87
N ALA A 172 35.95 -25.19 -16.19
CA ALA A 172 35.23 -25.57 -17.39
C ALA A 172 35.95 -25.25 -18.70
N ARG A 173 36.77 -24.16 -18.71
CA ARG A 173 37.60 -23.81 -19.90
C ARG A 173 38.74 -24.77 -20.17
N ASN A 174 39.23 -25.42 -19.14
CA ASN A 174 40.46 -26.26 -19.23
C ASN A 174 40.10 -27.77 -19.17
N GLU A 175 38.86 -28.11 -18.94
CA GLU A 175 38.35 -29.50 -18.85
C GLU A 175 38.01 -30.04 -20.24
N THR A 176 38.31 -31.32 -20.46
CA THR A 176 38.06 -32.03 -21.72
C THR A 176 36.98 -33.10 -21.62
N ASP A 177 36.67 -33.56 -20.38
CA ASP A 177 35.59 -34.50 -20.17
C ASP A 177 34.26 -33.78 -20.23
N GLU A 178 33.45 -34.11 -21.23
CA GLU A 178 32.13 -33.49 -21.45
C GLU A 178 31.19 -33.59 -20.24
N LYS A 179 31.28 -34.70 -19.45
CA LYS A 179 30.39 -34.86 -18.26
C LYS A 179 30.83 -33.89 -17.17
N THR A 180 32.09 -33.67 -17.00
CA THR A 180 32.65 -32.72 -16.01
C THR A 180 32.36 -31.28 -16.45
N VAL A 181 32.50 -30.95 -17.73
CA VAL A 181 32.16 -29.64 -18.30
C VAL A 181 30.66 -29.34 -18.01
N LYS A 182 29.75 -30.26 -18.30
CA LYS A 182 28.31 -30.07 -18.00
C LYS A 182 28.02 -29.81 -16.52
N LYS A 183 28.71 -30.49 -15.60
CA LYS A 183 28.57 -30.24 -14.16
C LYS A 183 29.04 -28.83 -13.76
N LEU A 184 30.17 -28.39 -14.32
CA LEU A 184 30.70 -27.08 -14.08
C LEU A 184 29.80 -25.98 -14.66
N GLU A 185 29.20 -26.17 -15.81
CA GLU A 185 28.21 -25.27 -16.39
C GLU A 185 26.96 -25.15 -15.54
N ILE A 186 26.50 -26.26 -14.94
CA ILE A 186 25.39 -26.23 -13.98
C ILE A 186 25.77 -25.40 -12.75
N ILE A 187 26.97 -25.57 -12.20
CA ILE A 187 27.43 -24.76 -11.06
C ILE A 187 27.46 -23.28 -11.44
N VAL A 188 27.98 -22.92 -12.61
CA VAL A 188 28.03 -21.54 -13.11
C VAL A 188 26.61 -20.95 -13.23
N SER A 189 25.68 -21.73 -13.76
CA SER A 189 24.27 -21.28 -13.91
C SER A 189 23.58 -21.09 -12.58
N GLU A 190 23.80 -21.98 -11.59
CA GLU A 190 23.20 -21.83 -10.25
C GLU A 190 23.82 -20.66 -9.48
N VAL A 191 25.14 -20.44 -9.61
CA VAL A 191 25.77 -19.24 -9.03
C VAL A 191 25.17 -17.98 -9.61
N LYS A 192 25.02 -17.91 -10.93
CA LYS A 192 24.41 -16.75 -11.60
C LYS A 192 22.97 -16.53 -11.13
N ARG A 193 22.19 -17.59 -10.97
CA ARG A 193 20.84 -17.54 -10.44
C ARG A 193 20.80 -16.96 -9.03
N LEU A 194 21.71 -17.38 -8.13
CA LEU A 194 21.80 -16.85 -6.78
C LEU A 194 22.21 -15.36 -6.76
N GLU A 195 23.15 -14.95 -7.65
CA GLU A 195 23.50 -13.53 -7.81
C GLU A 195 22.29 -12.68 -8.23
N ASP A 196 21.49 -13.17 -9.18
CA ASP A 196 20.30 -12.48 -9.67
C ASP A 196 19.22 -12.39 -8.57
N LEU A 197 18.98 -13.48 -7.81
CA LEU A 197 18.10 -13.50 -6.64
C LEU A 197 18.49 -12.47 -5.57
N LEU A 198 19.78 -12.42 -5.24
CA LEU A 198 20.31 -11.45 -4.26
C LEU A 198 20.17 -10.01 -4.76
N SER A 199 20.38 -9.79 -6.06
CA SER A 199 20.18 -8.48 -6.67
C SER A 199 18.71 -8.03 -6.58
N ASP A 200 17.78 -8.91 -6.94
CA ASP A 200 16.33 -8.66 -6.86
C ASP A 200 15.89 -8.39 -5.41
N LEU A 201 16.43 -9.13 -4.44
CA LEU A 201 16.16 -8.95 -3.04
C LEU A 201 16.63 -7.58 -2.54
N GLY A 202 17.87 -7.19 -2.92
CA GLY A 202 18.40 -5.86 -2.61
C GLY A 202 17.55 -4.74 -3.20
N GLU A 203 17.13 -4.88 -4.45
CA GLU A 203 16.26 -3.92 -5.12
C GLU A 203 14.87 -3.84 -4.46
N TYR A 204 14.33 -4.95 -3.95
CA TYR A 204 13.03 -4.96 -3.29
C TYR A 204 13.06 -4.27 -1.92
N TYR A 205 14.11 -4.43 -1.12
CA TYR A 205 14.14 -3.93 0.25
C TYR A 205 14.82 -2.56 0.42
N LEU A 206 15.70 -2.15 -0.51
CA LEU A 206 16.41 -0.88 -0.44
C LEU A 206 15.64 0.21 -1.21
N PRO A 207 14.97 1.14 -0.53
CA PRO A 207 14.35 2.27 -1.19
C PRO A 207 15.44 3.19 -1.75
N ARG A 208 15.43 3.45 -3.05
CA ARG A 208 16.28 4.47 -3.67
C ARG A 208 15.42 5.69 -4.00
N LYS A 209 15.92 6.86 -3.70
CA LYS A 209 15.28 8.11 -4.10
C LYS A 209 15.24 8.18 -5.63
N LEU A 210 14.04 8.42 -6.20
CA LEU A 210 13.88 8.56 -7.64
C LEU A 210 14.53 9.87 -8.13
N GLU A 211 15.28 9.79 -9.22
CA GLU A 211 15.83 10.92 -9.95
C GLU A 211 14.92 11.20 -11.17
N LEU A 212 13.83 11.94 -10.94
CA LEU A 212 12.82 12.19 -11.95
C LEU A 212 13.31 13.20 -13.00
N GLY A 213 13.24 12.81 -14.27
CA GLY A 213 13.55 13.63 -15.44
C GLY A 213 12.72 13.22 -16.66
N PRO A 214 12.94 13.85 -17.84
CA PRO A 214 12.33 13.43 -19.08
C PRO A 214 12.99 12.13 -19.57
N VAL A 215 12.16 11.11 -19.86
CA VAL A 215 12.61 9.81 -20.38
C VAL A 215 11.90 9.52 -21.69
N ASP A 216 12.67 9.33 -22.75
CA ASP A 216 12.15 8.82 -24.03
C ASP A 216 11.96 7.30 -23.95
N ILE A 217 10.72 6.89 -23.79
CA ILE A 217 10.34 5.47 -23.67
C ILE A 217 10.57 4.70 -24.97
N LYS A 218 10.43 5.37 -26.12
CA LYS A 218 10.66 4.70 -27.44
C LYS A 218 12.11 4.32 -27.59
N GLU A 219 13.02 5.24 -27.28
CA GLU A 219 14.48 4.98 -27.32
C GLU A 219 14.86 3.89 -26.31
N LEU A 220 14.33 3.95 -25.08
CA LEU A 220 14.57 2.98 -24.03
C LEU A 220 14.10 1.56 -24.43
N LEU A 221 12.92 1.42 -25.04
CA LEU A 221 12.43 0.11 -25.52
C LEU A 221 13.24 -0.43 -26.70
N LEU A 222 13.72 0.42 -27.59
CA LEU A 222 14.62 0.03 -28.70
C LEU A 222 15.97 -0.46 -28.17
N GLU A 223 16.52 0.20 -27.16
CA GLU A 223 17.73 -0.25 -26.47
C GLU A 223 17.53 -1.65 -25.87
N ILE A 224 16.43 -1.85 -25.12
CA ILE A 224 16.10 -3.16 -24.53
C ILE A 224 15.94 -4.24 -25.61
N LYS A 225 15.23 -3.95 -26.70
CA LYS A 225 15.10 -4.85 -27.85
C LYS A 225 16.46 -5.25 -28.42
N SER A 226 17.36 -4.29 -28.56
CA SER A 226 18.74 -4.55 -29.02
C SER A 226 19.53 -5.44 -28.05
N MET A 227 19.43 -5.19 -26.75
CA MET A 227 20.11 -5.99 -25.71
C MET A 227 19.64 -7.45 -25.70
N LEU A 228 18.35 -7.69 -25.94
CA LEU A 228 17.73 -9.02 -25.87
C LEU A 228 17.74 -9.77 -27.21
N ARG A 229 18.28 -9.18 -28.29
CA ARG A 229 18.29 -9.75 -29.65
C ARG A 229 18.82 -11.18 -29.71
N VAL A 230 19.97 -11.45 -29.05
CA VAL A 230 20.57 -12.79 -29.07
C VAL A 230 19.67 -13.83 -28.39
N THR A 231 19.01 -13.44 -27.30
CA THR A 231 18.08 -14.31 -26.58
C THR A 231 16.85 -14.64 -27.42
N CYS A 232 16.29 -13.63 -28.10
CA CYS A 232 15.17 -13.81 -29.03
C CYS A 232 15.54 -14.72 -30.21
N GLN A 233 16.73 -14.51 -30.81
CA GLN A 233 17.21 -15.34 -31.92
C GLN A 233 17.34 -16.82 -31.54
N LYS A 234 17.74 -17.16 -30.32
CA LYS A 234 17.83 -18.56 -29.88
C LYS A 234 16.48 -19.28 -29.81
N LYS A 235 15.41 -18.54 -29.57
CA LYS A 235 14.04 -19.05 -29.52
C LYS A 235 13.22 -18.72 -30.78
N ASN A 236 13.82 -18.05 -31.77
CA ASN A 236 13.18 -17.51 -32.99
C ASN A 236 11.96 -16.60 -32.64
N ILE A 237 12.05 -15.81 -31.58
CA ILE A 237 10.99 -14.88 -31.15
C ILE A 237 11.12 -13.57 -31.92
N GLU A 238 10.02 -13.10 -32.50
CA GLU A 238 9.93 -11.81 -33.18
C GLU A 238 9.41 -10.72 -32.20
N ILE A 239 10.15 -9.59 -32.06
CA ILE A 239 9.69 -8.41 -31.33
C ILE A 239 9.27 -7.33 -32.32
N THR A 240 7.98 -7.05 -32.41
CA THR A 240 7.39 -5.96 -33.18
C THR A 240 7.22 -4.70 -32.33
N THR A 241 7.21 -3.51 -32.96
CA THR A 241 7.10 -2.22 -32.24
C THR A 241 6.08 -1.32 -32.96
N GLU A 242 5.16 -0.73 -32.20
CA GLU A 242 4.21 0.28 -32.66
C GLU A 242 4.31 1.52 -31.77
N PHE A 243 5.00 2.56 -32.22
CA PHE A 243 5.25 3.78 -31.44
C PHE A 243 4.59 4.97 -32.13
N GLU A 244 3.66 5.60 -31.40
CA GLU A 244 3.04 6.84 -31.85
C GLU A 244 4.04 7.99 -31.82
N GLU A 245 4.17 8.73 -32.94
CA GLU A 245 5.15 9.81 -33.06
C GLU A 245 4.90 10.95 -32.06
N THR A 246 3.63 11.23 -31.76
CA THR A 246 3.19 12.26 -30.83
C THR A 246 3.39 11.92 -29.35
N ALA A 247 3.73 10.66 -29.03
CA ALA A 247 4.07 10.24 -27.69
C ALA A 247 5.43 10.85 -27.31
N GLY A 248 5.39 11.92 -26.52
CA GLY A 248 6.57 12.60 -25.97
C GLY A 248 7.24 11.83 -24.84
N PRO A 249 8.24 12.44 -24.16
CA PRO A 249 8.88 11.83 -23.01
C PRO A 249 7.92 11.71 -21.82
N VAL A 250 8.17 10.74 -20.96
CA VAL A 250 7.49 10.58 -19.67
C VAL A 250 8.31 11.23 -18.56
N LYS A 251 7.64 11.62 -17.49
CA LYS A 251 8.29 12.04 -16.25
C LYS A 251 8.68 10.81 -15.43
N GLY A 252 9.97 10.46 -15.39
CA GLY A 252 10.41 9.25 -14.68
C GLY A 252 11.91 9.21 -14.43
N ASP A 253 12.34 8.17 -13.73
CA ASP A 253 13.75 7.84 -13.50
C ASP A 253 14.22 6.87 -14.61
N PRO A 254 15.21 7.26 -15.46
CA PRO A 254 15.62 6.44 -16.60
C PRO A 254 16.10 5.05 -16.22
N ALA A 255 16.91 4.95 -15.14
CA ALA A 255 17.48 3.68 -14.70
C ALA A 255 16.39 2.73 -14.16
N ARG A 256 15.43 3.29 -13.41
CA ARG A 256 14.30 2.54 -12.86
C ARG A 256 13.33 2.09 -13.95
N LEU A 257 12.98 2.97 -14.87
CA LEU A 257 12.11 2.60 -15.98
C LEU A 257 12.77 1.58 -16.92
N LYS A 258 14.09 1.68 -17.12
CA LYS A 258 14.83 0.63 -17.85
C LYS A 258 14.73 -0.73 -17.16
N GLN A 259 14.85 -0.77 -15.84
CA GLN A 259 14.69 -1.99 -15.05
C GLN A 259 13.27 -2.59 -15.21
N VAL A 260 12.22 -1.76 -15.11
CA VAL A 260 10.82 -2.16 -15.31
C VAL A 260 10.63 -2.82 -16.67
N PHE A 261 10.97 -2.11 -17.74
CA PHE A 261 10.71 -2.63 -19.09
C PHE A 261 11.61 -3.79 -19.47
N LEU A 262 12.86 -3.82 -18.98
CA LEU A 262 13.74 -4.99 -19.15
C LEU A 262 13.14 -6.24 -18.48
N ASN A 263 12.57 -6.10 -17.28
CA ASN A 263 11.91 -7.20 -16.58
C ASN A 263 10.64 -7.66 -17.32
N LEU A 264 9.79 -6.74 -17.76
CA LEU A 264 8.57 -7.07 -18.50
C LEU A 264 8.87 -7.79 -19.81
N VAL A 265 9.85 -7.29 -20.61
CA VAL A 265 10.23 -7.92 -21.88
C VAL A 265 10.91 -9.27 -21.64
N LYS A 266 11.76 -9.42 -20.62
CA LYS A 266 12.32 -10.73 -20.24
C LYS A 266 11.21 -11.72 -19.85
N ASN A 267 10.23 -11.31 -19.07
CA ASN A 267 9.11 -12.16 -18.69
C ASN A 267 8.30 -12.61 -19.91
N ALA A 268 8.08 -11.72 -20.88
CA ALA A 268 7.45 -12.03 -22.14
C ALA A 268 8.27 -13.08 -22.94
N ILE A 269 9.60 -12.88 -23.12
CA ILE A 269 10.48 -13.84 -23.82
C ILE A 269 10.49 -15.21 -23.12
N GLU A 270 10.44 -15.25 -21.80
CA GLU A 270 10.42 -16.49 -21.04
C GLU A 270 9.09 -17.24 -21.18
N ALA A 271 7.98 -16.51 -21.21
CA ALA A 271 6.63 -17.07 -21.36
C ALA A 271 6.34 -17.51 -22.80
N THR A 272 6.87 -16.80 -23.78
CA THR A 272 6.67 -17.08 -25.21
C THR A 272 7.40 -18.38 -25.60
N GLU A 273 6.71 -19.24 -26.35
CA GLU A 273 7.27 -20.45 -26.93
C GLU A 273 8.21 -20.13 -28.10
N GLN A 274 8.77 -21.18 -28.72
CA GLN A 274 9.56 -21.03 -29.94
C GLN A 274 8.68 -20.51 -31.10
N ASP A 275 9.24 -19.65 -31.95
CA ASP A 275 8.56 -19.02 -33.09
C ASP A 275 7.41 -18.06 -32.71
N GLY A 276 7.38 -17.58 -31.43
CA GLY A 276 6.32 -16.71 -30.95
C GLY A 276 6.62 -15.21 -31.14
N HIS A 277 5.67 -14.36 -30.69
CA HIS A 277 5.68 -12.93 -30.97
C HIS A 277 5.54 -12.11 -29.71
N ILE A 278 6.28 -11.00 -29.66
CA ILE A 278 6.16 -9.98 -28.60
C ILE A 278 5.86 -8.64 -29.28
N HIS A 279 4.89 -7.91 -28.77
CA HIS A 279 4.50 -6.61 -29.29
C HIS A 279 4.71 -5.51 -28.27
N LEU A 280 5.46 -4.46 -28.65
CA LEU A 280 5.72 -3.28 -27.83
C LEU A 280 4.96 -2.09 -28.40
N GLU A 281 4.03 -1.53 -27.62
CA GLU A 281 3.22 -0.38 -28.02
C GLU A 281 3.53 0.83 -27.13
N VAL A 282 3.63 2.04 -27.72
CA VAL A 282 3.68 3.31 -26.99
C VAL A 282 2.68 4.27 -27.62
N LYS A 283 1.65 4.67 -26.85
CA LYS A 283 0.60 5.59 -27.30
C LYS A 283 0.35 6.69 -26.29
N LYS A 284 -0.02 7.87 -26.79
CA LYS A 284 -0.44 9.00 -25.97
C LYS A 284 -1.93 8.90 -25.64
N ILE A 285 -2.28 9.08 -24.37
CA ILE A 285 -3.67 9.11 -23.88
C ILE A 285 -3.85 10.37 -23.01
N GLY A 286 -4.34 11.44 -23.62
CA GLY A 286 -4.48 12.73 -22.94
C GLY A 286 -3.13 13.29 -22.48
N ASP A 287 -2.95 13.48 -21.17
CA ASP A 287 -1.73 13.92 -20.51
C ASP A 287 -0.82 12.77 -20.05
N LYS A 288 -1.14 11.54 -20.45
CA LYS A 288 -0.39 10.34 -20.07
C LYS A 288 0.12 9.57 -21.28
N ILE A 289 1.15 8.78 -21.07
CA ILE A 289 1.70 7.84 -22.04
C ILE A 289 1.38 6.43 -21.56
N ARG A 290 0.77 5.65 -22.45
CA ARG A 290 0.50 4.23 -22.26
C ARG A 290 1.57 3.43 -22.96
N ILE A 291 2.15 2.47 -22.25
CA ILE A 291 3.16 1.54 -22.74
C ILE A 291 2.63 0.14 -22.52
N ARG A 292 2.60 -0.69 -23.59
CA ARG A 292 2.19 -2.07 -23.51
C ARG A 292 3.32 -3.00 -23.93
N VAL A 293 3.47 -4.09 -23.18
CA VAL A 293 4.31 -5.22 -23.50
C VAL A 293 3.39 -6.43 -23.58
N ALA A 294 3.14 -6.93 -24.78
CA ALA A 294 2.25 -8.04 -25.04
C ALA A 294 3.04 -9.24 -25.58
N ASP A 295 2.70 -10.43 -25.10
CA ASP A 295 3.23 -11.72 -25.59
C ASP A 295 2.07 -12.65 -25.98
N ASP A 296 2.36 -13.61 -26.85
CA ASP A 296 1.48 -14.69 -27.31
C ASP A 296 1.73 -16.01 -26.54
N GLY A 297 2.26 -15.92 -25.32
CA GLY A 297 2.53 -17.05 -24.45
C GLY A 297 1.26 -17.74 -23.90
N PRO A 298 1.40 -18.65 -22.93
CA PRO A 298 0.29 -19.45 -22.40
C PRO A 298 -0.75 -18.63 -21.59
N GLY A 299 -0.47 -17.35 -21.33
CA GLY A 299 -1.35 -16.54 -20.48
C GLY A 299 -1.22 -16.86 -19.00
N ILE A 300 -2.06 -16.21 -18.20
CA ILE A 300 -2.06 -16.29 -16.72
C ILE A 300 -3.49 -16.55 -16.25
N SER A 301 -3.68 -17.54 -15.37
CA SER A 301 -4.98 -17.84 -14.77
C SER A 301 -5.54 -16.66 -13.96
N ILE A 302 -6.86 -16.55 -13.84
CA ILE A 302 -7.51 -15.49 -13.04
C ILE A 302 -7.04 -15.53 -11.59
N GLU A 303 -6.83 -16.73 -11.04
CA GLU A 303 -6.36 -16.90 -9.66
C GLU A 303 -4.93 -16.37 -9.48
N ASP A 304 -4.06 -16.59 -10.46
CA ASP A 304 -2.68 -16.15 -10.41
C ASP A 304 -2.53 -14.66 -10.70
N GLN A 305 -3.37 -14.08 -11.58
CA GLN A 305 -3.36 -12.64 -11.85
C GLN A 305 -3.51 -11.79 -10.57
N ALA A 306 -4.28 -12.27 -9.59
CA ALA A 306 -4.41 -11.61 -8.30
C ALA A 306 -3.11 -11.65 -7.46
N LYS A 307 -2.18 -12.55 -7.76
CA LYS A 307 -0.98 -12.85 -6.96
C LYS A 307 0.34 -12.48 -7.63
N ILE A 308 0.35 -12.24 -8.97
CA ILE A 308 1.60 -12.04 -9.74
C ILE A 308 2.48 -10.89 -9.24
N PHE A 309 1.91 -9.90 -8.56
CA PHE A 309 2.63 -8.80 -7.96
C PHE A 309 3.01 -9.05 -6.49
N SER A 310 2.64 -10.21 -5.93
CA SER A 310 3.04 -10.59 -4.57
C SER A 310 4.50 -11.05 -4.55
N PRO A 311 5.29 -10.66 -3.52
CA PRO A 311 6.68 -11.10 -3.40
C PRO A 311 6.77 -12.63 -3.37
N PHE A 312 7.80 -13.18 -4.00
CA PHE A 312 8.12 -14.61 -4.09
C PHE A 312 7.08 -15.46 -4.85
N PHE A 313 6.05 -14.84 -5.42
CA PHE A 313 5.10 -15.59 -6.25
C PHE A 313 5.70 -15.86 -7.62
N THR A 314 5.76 -17.13 -8.02
CA THR A 314 6.24 -17.58 -9.32
C THR A 314 5.60 -18.91 -9.72
N THR A 315 5.25 -19.04 -10.98
CA THR A 315 4.83 -20.31 -11.59
C THR A 315 5.99 -21.00 -12.30
N LYS A 316 7.18 -20.35 -12.35
CA LYS A 316 8.37 -20.83 -13.04
C LYS A 316 9.27 -21.60 -12.07
N SER A 317 9.83 -22.73 -12.52
CA SER A 317 10.76 -23.55 -11.72
C SER A 317 12.05 -22.82 -11.30
N HIS A 318 12.44 -21.78 -12.03
CA HIS A 318 13.69 -21.04 -11.82
C HIS A 318 13.49 -19.53 -11.64
N GLY A 319 12.25 -19.08 -11.38
CA GLY A 319 11.94 -17.67 -11.16
C GLY A 319 12.22 -17.24 -9.69
N SER A 320 12.68 -16.01 -9.49
CA SER A 320 12.82 -15.40 -8.16
C SER A 320 11.47 -15.05 -7.51
N GLY A 321 10.44 -14.82 -8.32
CA GLY A 321 9.15 -14.29 -7.89
C GLY A 321 9.23 -12.84 -7.39
N LEU A 322 10.36 -12.15 -7.57
CA LEU A 322 10.55 -10.77 -7.13
C LEU A 322 10.43 -9.75 -8.27
N GLY A 323 10.66 -10.16 -9.52
CA GLY A 323 10.72 -9.23 -10.65
C GLY A 323 9.46 -8.39 -10.82
N LEU A 324 8.26 -9.00 -10.84
CA LEU A 324 7.01 -8.28 -11.03
C LEU A 324 6.62 -7.42 -9.81
N CYS A 325 6.91 -7.85 -8.59
CA CYS A 325 6.63 -7.02 -7.41
C CYS A 325 7.57 -5.80 -7.35
N VAL A 326 8.85 -5.94 -7.75
CA VAL A 326 9.79 -4.82 -7.93
C VAL A 326 9.30 -3.88 -9.03
N THR A 327 8.84 -4.42 -10.17
CA THR A 327 8.26 -3.64 -11.27
C THR A 327 7.07 -2.81 -10.79
N LYS A 328 6.11 -3.43 -10.10
CA LYS A 328 4.94 -2.73 -9.57
C LYS A 328 5.35 -1.63 -8.60
N ARG A 329 6.24 -1.92 -7.66
CA ARG A 329 6.75 -0.94 -6.70
C ARG A 329 7.40 0.26 -7.39
N ILE A 330 8.29 0.02 -8.35
CA ILE A 330 8.95 1.11 -9.11
C ILE A 330 7.89 1.99 -9.79
N ILE A 331 6.89 1.41 -10.41
CA ILE A 331 5.82 2.18 -11.06
C ILE A 331 4.95 2.92 -10.04
N ASP A 332 4.59 2.29 -8.91
CA ASP A 332 3.81 2.92 -7.85
C ASP A 332 4.58 4.08 -7.15
N GLU A 333 5.91 4.04 -7.12
CA GLU A 333 6.78 5.13 -6.64
C GLU A 333 6.85 6.31 -7.63
N HIS A 334 6.56 6.10 -8.93
CA HIS A 334 6.47 7.18 -9.92
C HIS A 334 5.14 7.92 -9.77
N PRO A 335 5.14 9.26 -9.56
CA PRO A 335 3.93 10.02 -9.38
C PRO A 335 2.96 9.87 -10.55
N GLY A 336 1.75 9.36 -10.29
CA GLY A 336 0.71 9.12 -11.30
C GLY A 336 0.95 7.91 -12.20
N GLY A 337 1.96 7.09 -11.87
CA GLY A 337 2.23 5.81 -12.53
C GLY A 337 1.23 4.72 -12.13
N SER A 338 0.95 3.81 -13.04
CA SER A 338 0.17 2.60 -12.76
C SER A 338 0.58 1.46 -13.68
N ILE A 339 0.46 0.22 -13.20
CA ILE A 339 0.66 -0.99 -13.97
C ILE A 339 -0.53 -1.92 -13.82
N THR A 340 -0.99 -2.46 -14.93
CA THR A 340 -2.13 -3.39 -15.01
C THR A 340 -1.75 -4.58 -15.89
N VAL A 341 -2.32 -5.75 -15.62
CA VAL A 341 -2.17 -6.95 -16.43
C VAL A 341 -3.50 -7.30 -17.08
N PHE A 342 -3.45 -7.68 -18.35
CA PHE A 342 -4.54 -8.26 -19.11
C PHE A 342 -4.05 -9.60 -19.65
N SER A 343 -4.65 -10.70 -19.22
CA SER A 343 -4.23 -12.03 -19.65
C SER A 343 -5.40 -12.99 -19.67
N LYS A 344 -5.33 -13.95 -20.58
CA LYS A 344 -6.25 -15.08 -20.63
C LYS A 344 -5.45 -16.33 -20.98
N GLU A 345 -5.73 -17.43 -20.30
CA GLU A 345 -5.07 -18.71 -20.55
C GLU A 345 -5.22 -19.09 -22.02
N GLY A 346 -4.10 -19.40 -22.67
CA GLY A 346 -4.00 -19.77 -24.09
C GLY A 346 -4.01 -18.59 -25.07
N GLU A 347 -4.18 -17.34 -24.62
CA GLU A 347 -4.25 -16.15 -25.51
C GLU A 347 -3.12 -15.14 -25.28
N GLY A 348 -2.20 -15.42 -24.32
CA GLY A 348 -1.06 -14.55 -24.03
C GLY A 348 -1.30 -13.57 -22.88
N THR A 349 -0.32 -12.66 -22.69
CA THR A 349 -0.33 -11.68 -21.61
C THR A 349 0.04 -10.29 -22.13
N THR A 350 -0.65 -9.27 -21.63
CA THR A 350 -0.32 -7.86 -21.88
C THR A 350 -0.14 -7.15 -20.55
N PHE A 351 1.06 -6.63 -20.30
CA PHE A 351 1.30 -5.67 -19.25
C PHE A 351 1.15 -4.25 -19.80
N GLU A 352 0.31 -3.46 -19.15
CA GLU A 352 0.08 -2.06 -19.47
C GLU A 352 0.64 -1.17 -18.36
N VAL A 353 1.54 -0.27 -18.73
CA VAL A 353 2.11 0.75 -17.84
C VAL A 353 1.61 2.11 -18.32
N ILE A 354 1.11 2.92 -17.39
CA ILE A 354 0.69 4.31 -17.67
C ILE A 354 1.57 5.23 -16.84
N LEU A 355 2.17 6.23 -17.48
CA LEU A 355 3.01 7.24 -16.86
C LEU A 355 2.57 8.65 -17.32
N PRO A 356 2.71 9.69 -16.48
CA PRO A 356 2.46 11.07 -16.90
C PRO A 356 3.43 11.48 -18.00
N SER A 357 2.94 12.25 -18.98
CA SER A 357 3.81 12.96 -19.94
C SER A 357 4.65 13.99 -19.19
N PHE A 358 5.88 14.19 -19.66
CA PHE A 358 6.78 15.20 -19.10
C PHE A 358 6.37 16.63 -19.53
#